data_64f7638a22c6612618aeb294c62a99e6
#
_entry.id   64f7638a22c6612618aeb294c62a99e6
#
_cell.length_a   1.000
_cell.length_b   1.000
_cell.length_c   1.000
_cell.angle_alpha   90.00
_cell.angle_beta   90.00
_cell.angle_gamma   90.00
#
_symmetry.space_group_name_H-M   'P 1'
#
loop_
_entity.id
_entity.type
_entity.pdbx_description
1 polymer ?
#
loop_
_entity_poly.entity_id
_entity_poly.type
_entity_poly.pdbx_seq_one_letter_code
_entity_poly.pdbx_strand_id
1 'polypeptide(L)'
;PRTLLTSGGLGTMGYGLGAAIGAKFGRPDKVVVNIAGDGCFRMNMNEVATAARNNLPLIEIVINNHVLGMVRQWQTLFYDHRYSSTILDDKVDFVKFAESMGAVGIRVTKKEEVGPAIEKAIALNTTVVLDCQIDCDDKVFPMVPAGAPIEEVFDAEDLAKKEKLSLIHISEPTR
;
A
#
# COMPACT_ATOMS: atom_id res chain seq x y z
N PRO A 1 -11.60 -7.62 -17.99
CA PRO A 1 -11.61 -6.20 -18.34
C PRO A 1 -12.70 -5.45 -17.58
N ARG A 2 -12.47 -4.17 -17.24
CA ARG A 2 -13.44 -3.31 -16.52
C ARG A 2 -13.69 -3.71 -15.06
N THR A 3 -12.69 -4.27 -14.40
CA THR A 3 -12.75 -4.68 -12.98
C THR A 3 -11.71 -3.97 -12.12
N LEU A 4 -10.90 -3.08 -12.69
CA LEU A 4 -9.92 -2.26 -11.99
C LEU A 4 -10.38 -0.81 -11.95
N LEU A 5 -10.36 -0.22 -10.76
CA LEU A 5 -10.60 1.20 -10.51
C LEU A 5 -9.33 1.80 -9.89
N THR A 6 -8.84 2.88 -10.47
CA THR A 6 -7.64 3.54 -9.96
C THR A 6 -7.67 5.03 -10.31
N SER A 7 -7.05 5.85 -9.48
CA SER A 7 -6.76 7.26 -9.78
C SER A 7 -5.49 7.36 -10.65
N GLY A 8 -5.51 6.76 -11.85
CA GLY A 8 -4.34 6.61 -12.71
C GLY A 8 -3.79 7.91 -13.31
N GLY A 9 -4.56 9.00 -13.29
CA GLY A 9 -4.10 10.30 -13.77
C GLY A 9 -3.33 11.09 -12.70
N LEU A 10 -3.96 11.36 -11.58
CA LEU A 10 -3.39 12.19 -10.51
C LEU A 10 -2.80 11.39 -9.34
N GLY A 11 -3.03 10.09 -9.27
CA GLY A 11 -2.54 9.25 -8.18
C GLY A 11 -3.06 9.67 -6.81
N THR A 12 -4.33 10.06 -6.73
CA THR A 12 -4.93 10.66 -5.53
C THR A 12 -4.96 9.71 -4.36
N MET A 13 -4.25 10.02 -3.29
CA MET A 13 -4.32 9.28 -2.03
C MET A 13 -5.76 9.33 -1.46
N GLY A 14 -6.24 8.19 -0.96
CA GLY A 14 -7.61 8.07 -0.42
C GLY A 14 -8.70 7.77 -1.44
N TYR A 15 -8.42 7.77 -2.74
CA TYR A 15 -9.42 7.46 -3.77
C TYR A 15 -10.04 6.07 -3.62
N GLY A 16 -9.21 5.08 -3.24
CA GLY A 16 -9.55 3.65 -3.32
C GLY A 16 -10.78 3.25 -2.50
N LEU A 17 -10.85 3.64 -1.23
CA LEU A 17 -11.95 3.23 -0.35
C LEU A 17 -13.31 3.75 -0.84
N GLY A 18 -13.42 5.02 -1.20
CA GLY A 18 -14.64 5.59 -1.76
C GLY A 18 -15.05 4.92 -3.07
N ALA A 19 -14.08 4.66 -3.95
CA ALA A 19 -14.31 3.95 -5.21
C ALA A 19 -14.79 2.50 -4.98
N ALA A 20 -14.22 1.79 -3.99
CA ALA A 20 -14.62 0.42 -3.63
C ALA A 20 -16.04 0.38 -3.04
N ILE A 21 -16.40 1.34 -2.18
CA ILE A 21 -17.78 1.48 -1.67
C ILE A 21 -18.75 1.67 -2.85
N GLY A 22 -18.45 2.61 -3.76
CA GLY A 22 -19.27 2.84 -4.95
C GLY A 22 -19.37 1.61 -5.86
N ALA A 23 -18.23 0.90 -6.07
CA ALA A 23 -18.20 -0.34 -6.85
C ALA A 23 -19.08 -1.43 -6.22
N LYS A 24 -19.07 -1.56 -4.88
CA LYS A 24 -19.90 -2.54 -4.19
C LYS A 24 -21.39 -2.24 -4.29
N PHE A 25 -21.78 -0.97 -4.23
CA PHE A 25 -23.16 -0.56 -4.51
C PHE A 25 -23.57 -0.86 -5.95
N GLY A 26 -22.69 -0.55 -6.92
CA GLY A 26 -22.97 -0.79 -8.34
C GLY A 26 -22.93 -2.27 -8.75
N ARG A 27 -22.18 -3.11 -8.04
CA ARG A 27 -22.03 -4.54 -8.30
C ARG A 27 -22.10 -5.36 -7.01
N PRO A 28 -23.27 -5.46 -6.39
CA PRO A 28 -23.45 -6.19 -5.14
C PRO A 28 -23.16 -7.69 -5.26
N ASP A 29 -23.23 -8.23 -6.49
CA ASP A 29 -22.93 -9.62 -6.84
C ASP A 29 -21.42 -9.96 -6.84
N LYS A 30 -20.53 -8.96 -6.80
CA LYS A 30 -19.09 -9.17 -6.91
C LYS A 30 -18.37 -9.01 -5.56
N VAL A 31 -17.31 -9.77 -5.41
CA VAL A 31 -16.30 -9.48 -4.38
C VAL A 31 -15.58 -8.20 -4.79
N VAL A 32 -15.56 -7.22 -3.90
CA VAL A 32 -14.86 -5.95 -4.10
C VAL A 32 -13.73 -5.86 -3.08
N VAL A 33 -12.54 -5.62 -3.58
CA VAL A 33 -11.33 -5.48 -2.77
C VAL A 33 -10.69 -4.14 -3.08
N ASN A 34 -10.40 -3.36 -2.06
CA ASN A 34 -9.50 -2.22 -2.15
C ASN A 34 -8.12 -2.61 -1.62
N ILE A 35 -7.07 -2.15 -2.27
CA ILE A 35 -5.69 -2.30 -1.80
C ILE A 35 -5.10 -0.91 -1.69
N ALA A 36 -4.73 -0.51 -0.49
CA ALA A 36 -4.20 0.82 -0.21
C ALA A 36 -3.03 0.75 0.77
N GLY A 37 -2.05 1.63 0.61
CA GLY A 37 -1.06 1.87 1.66
C GLY A 37 -1.72 2.51 2.88
N ASP A 38 -1.11 2.36 4.05
CA ASP A 38 -1.59 2.94 5.30
C ASP A 38 -1.75 4.47 5.23
N GLY A 39 -0.84 5.17 4.55
CA GLY A 39 -0.97 6.61 4.29
C GLY A 39 -2.18 6.95 3.42
N CYS A 40 -2.47 6.15 2.39
CA CYS A 40 -3.65 6.33 1.54
C CYS A 40 -4.95 6.05 2.30
N PHE A 41 -4.98 4.97 3.07
CA PHE A 41 -6.15 4.59 3.87
C PHE A 41 -6.48 5.67 4.91
N ARG A 42 -5.47 6.25 5.58
CA ARG A 42 -5.65 7.33 6.57
C ARG A 42 -6.37 8.57 6.03
N MET A 43 -6.35 8.81 4.72
CA MET A 43 -6.96 10.01 4.13
C MET A 43 -8.48 10.07 4.34
N ASN A 44 -9.14 8.92 4.32
CA ASN A 44 -10.60 8.84 4.45
C ASN A 44 -11.07 7.54 5.12
N MET A 45 -10.26 6.96 5.99
CA MET A 45 -10.57 5.70 6.68
C MET A 45 -11.90 5.74 7.47
N ASN A 46 -12.38 6.94 7.85
CA ASN A 46 -13.68 7.16 8.47
C ASN A 46 -14.84 6.58 7.63
N GLU A 47 -14.67 6.45 6.30
CA GLU A 47 -15.69 5.88 5.42
C GLU A 47 -15.88 4.37 5.60
N VAL A 48 -15.05 3.71 6.41
CA VAL A 48 -15.32 2.33 6.89
C VAL A 48 -16.66 2.29 7.61
N ALA A 49 -17.03 3.33 8.37
CA ALA A 49 -18.34 3.45 8.99
C ALA A 49 -19.48 3.49 7.97
N THR A 50 -19.27 4.14 6.82
CA THR A 50 -20.22 4.17 5.71
C THR A 50 -20.44 2.76 5.14
N ALA A 51 -19.36 2.01 4.92
CA ALA A 51 -19.45 0.64 4.45
C ALA A 51 -20.14 -0.29 5.46
N ALA A 52 -19.74 -0.23 6.73
CA ALA A 52 -20.31 -1.04 7.80
C ALA A 52 -21.80 -0.73 8.03
N ARG A 53 -22.17 0.55 8.10
CA ARG A 53 -23.57 0.99 8.26
C ARG A 53 -24.49 0.46 7.16
N ASN A 54 -23.98 0.35 5.93
CA ASN A 54 -24.75 -0.14 4.80
C ASN A 54 -24.62 -1.66 4.61
N ASN A 55 -23.98 -2.38 5.54
CA ASN A 55 -23.72 -3.81 5.47
C ASN A 55 -23.07 -4.24 4.16
N LEU A 56 -22.10 -3.48 3.67
CA LEU A 56 -21.40 -3.76 2.42
C LEU A 56 -20.32 -4.81 2.65
N PRO A 57 -20.37 -5.99 1.98
CA PRO A 57 -19.27 -6.94 2.00
C PRO A 57 -18.10 -6.39 1.15
N LEU A 58 -17.24 -5.64 1.78
CA LEU A 58 -16.08 -4.98 1.19
C LEU A 58 -14.81 -5.41 1.93
N ILE A 59 -13.76 -5.72 1.20
CA ILE A 59 -12.46 -6.06 1.76
C ILE A 59 -11.49 -4.89 1.52
N GLU A 60 -11.06 -4.26 2.59
CA GLU A 60 -10.00 -3.25 2.59
C GLU A 60 -8.68 -3.91 3.01
N ILE A 61 -7.70 -3.96 2.12
CA ILE A 61 -6.36 -4.46 2.40
C ILE A 61 -5.43 -3.26 2.58
N VAL A 62 -4.99 -3.03 3.80
CA VAL A 62 -4.04 -1.98 4.14
C VAL A 62 -2.64 -2.57 4.12
N ILE A 63 -1.83 -2.16 3.15
CA ILE A 63 -0.40 -2.47 3.09
C ILE A 63 0.31 -1.50 4.03
N ASN A 64 0.54 -1.94 5.25
CA ASN A 64 0.98 -1.11 6.36
C ASN A 64 2.49 -1.23 6.57
N ASN A 65 3.22 -0.26 6.04
CA ASN A 65 4.67 -0.14 6.19
C ASN A 65 5.08 1.00 7.15
N HIS A 66 4.11 1.65 7.80
CA HIS A 66 4.32 2.73 8.77
C HIS A 66 5.01 3.98 8.22
N VAL A 67 5.04 4.12 6.89
CA VAL A 67 5.66 5.27 6.22
C VAL A 67 4.85 5.70 4.98
N LEU A 68 5.08 6.91 4.50
CA LEU A 68 4.67 7.29 3.14
C LEU A 68 5.65 6.61 2.16
N GLY A 69 5.36 5.36 1.80
CA GLY A 69 6.30 4.45 1.17
C GLY A 69 6.91 4.99 -0.13
N MET A 70 6.12 5.55 -1.04
CA MET A 70 6.63 6.11 -2.29
C MET A 70 7.53 7.33 -2.04
N VAL A 71 7.16 8.21 -1.11
CA VAL A 71 7.99 9.39 -0.75
C VAL A 71 9.30 8.93 -0.11
N ARG A 72 9.26 7.96 0.81
CA ARG A 72 10.44 7.37 1.42
C ARG A 72 11.35 6.71 0.37
N GLN A 73 10.78 5.96 -0.59
CA GLN A 73 11.55 5.35 -1.67
C GLN A 73 12.30 6.40 -2.49
N TRP A 74 11.67 7.52 -2.82
CA TRP A 74 12.34 8.63 -3.52
C TRP A 74 13.44 9.25 -2.68
N GLN A 75 13.20 9.47 -1.38
CA GLN A 75 14.22 10.00 -0.47
C GLN A 75 15.41 9.05 -0.34
N THR A 76 15.16 7.74 -0.36
CA THR A 76 16.22 6.72 -0.39
C THR A 76 17.02 6.78 -1.68
N LEU A 77 16.36 6.79 -2.84
CA LEU A 77 17.03 6.60 -4.13
C LEU A 77 17.66 7.87 -4.71
N PHE A 78 17.09 9.04 -4.42
CA PHE A 78 17.45 10.29 -5.10
C PHE A 78 17.87 11.43 -4.16
N TYR A 79 17.73 11.26 -2.83
CA TYR A 79 18.00 12.31 -1.84
C TYR A 79 18.91 11.84 -0.70
N ASP A 80 19.82 10.91 -0.98
CA ASP A 80 20.87 10.45 -0.06
C ASP A 80 20.33 10.03 1.32
N HIS A 81 19.21 9.31 1.35
CA HIS A 81 18.53 8.86 2.59
C HIS A 81 18.13 10.02 3.53
N ARG A 82 17.96 11.23 3.00
CA ARG A 82 17.51 12.38 3.81
C ARG A 82 16.00 12.32 4.01
N TYR A 83 15.59 11.53 4.97
CA TYR A 83 14.18 11.33 5.29
C TYR A 83 13.58 12.54 6.02
N SER A 84 12.43 13.02 5.53
CA SER A 84 11.70 14.12 6.13
C SER A 84 10.20 13.87 6.04
N SER A 85 9.52 13.89 7.19
CA SER A 85 8.05 13.82 7.32
C SER A 85 7.41 12.61 6.63
N THR A 86 8.12 11.48 6.53
CA THR A 86 7.62 10.26 5.87
C THR A 86 7.22 9.17 6.84
N ILE A 87 7.63 9.26 8.10
CA ILE A 87 7.26 8.28 9.12
C ILE A 87 5.86 8.60 9.62
N LEU A 88 4.97 7.61 9.55
CA LEU A 88 3.64 7.67 10.11
C LEU A 88 3.69 7.09 11.52
N ASP A 89 3.34 7.92 12.51
CA ASP A 89 3.35 7.50 13.92
C ASP A 89 2.42 6.30 14.14
N ASP A 90 2.91 5.26 14.82
CA ASP A 90 2.25 3.97 15.03
C ASP A 90 1.14 3.96 16.09
N LYS A 91 0.58 5.10 16.40
CA LYS A 91 -0.54 5.20 17.35
C LYS A 91 -1.87 4.72 16.80
N VAL A 92 -1.98 4.55 15.48
CA VAL A 92 -3.21 4.08 14.83
C VAL A 92 -3.16 2.57 14.67
N ASP A 93 -4.04 1.88 15.40
CA ASP A 93 -4.28 0.44 15.25
C ASP A 93 -5.48 0.24 14.30
N PHE A 94 -5.24 -0.20 13.07
CA PHE A 94 -6.29 -0.34 12.06
C PHE A 94 -7.27 -1.46 12.37
N VAL A 95 -6.88 -2.47 13.14
CA VAL A 95 -7.79 -3.54 13.59
C VAL A 95 -8.82 -2.96 14.57
N LYS A 96 -8.35 -2.30 15.64
CA LYS A 96 -9.23 -1.64 16.62
C LYS A 96 -10.06 -0.53 15.97
N PHE A 97 -9.48 0.20 15.03
CA PHE A 97 -10.20 1.20 14.26
C PHE A 97 -11.38 0.57 13.51
N ALA A 98 -11.13 -0.50 12.74
CA ALA A 98 -12.17 -1.20 11.99
C ALA A 98 -13.30 -1.69 12.91
N GLU A 99 -12.95 -2.30 14.04
CA GLU A 99 -13.91 -2.77 15.05
C GLU A 99 -14.75 -1.62 15.62
N SER A 100 -14.12 -0.48 15.93
CA SER A 100 -14.83 0.71 16.42
C SER A 100 -15.80 1.31 15.42
N MET A 101 -15.55 1.09 14.10
CA MET A 101 -16.41 1.53 13.00
C MET A 101 -17.49 0.50 12.62
N GLY A 102 -17.58 -0.64 13.33
CA GLY A 102 -18.55 -1.69 13.07
C GLY A 102 -18.14 -2.68 11.96
N ALA A 103 -16.88 -2.68 11.57
CA ALA A 103 -16.30 -3.64 10.65
C ALA A 103 -15.49 -4.72 11.39
N VAL A 104 -15.00 -5.71 10.66
CA VAL A 104 -14.09 -6.72 11.21
C VAL A 104 -12.65 -6.35 10.89
N GLY A 105 -11.78 -6.31 11.90
CA GLY A 105 -10.36 -6.11 11.73
C GLY A 105 -9.59 -7.44 11.77
N ILE A 106 -8.63 -7.64 10.88
CA ILE A 106 -7.73 -8.80 10.88
C ILE A 106 -6.31 -8.31 10.65
N ARG A 107 -5.38 -8.70 11.53
CA ARG A 107 -3.95 -8.40 11.36
C ARG A 107 -3.25 -9.57 10.70
N VAL A 108 -2.39 -9.25 9.72
CA VAL A 108 -1.56 -10.18 8.97
C VAL A 108 -0.11 -9.73 9.12
N THR A 109 0.75 -10.59 9.63
CA THR A 109 2.17 -10.29 9.91
C THR A 109 3.12 -11.20 9.16
N LYS A 110 2.59 -12.26 8.52
CA LYS A 110 3.37 -13.23 7.79
C LYS A 110 2.75 -13.51 6.43
N LYS A 111 3.58 -13.78 5.45
CA LYS A 111 3.17 -14.08 4.07
C LYS A 111 2.17 -15.25 3.99
N GLU A 112 2.39 -16.27 4.81
CA GLU A 112 1.57 -17.50 4.85
C GLU A 112 0.14 -17.24 5.34
N GLU A 113 -0.07 -16.14 6.09
CA GLU A 113 -1.37 -15.76 6.64
C GLU A 113 -2.26 -15.05 5.62
N VAL A 114 -1.68 -14.50 4.52
CA VAL A 114 -2.40 -13.66 3.55
C VAL A 114 -3.56 -14.41 2.90
N GLY A 115 -3.30 -15.59 2.33
CA GLY A 115 -4.33 -16.41 1.68
C GLY A 115 -5.49 -16.73 2.62
N PRO A 116 -5.23 -17.38 3.78
CA PRO A 116 -6.26 -17.66 4.79
C PRO A 116 -7.03 -16.44 5.26
N ALA A 117 -6.37 -15.28 5.41
CA ALA A 117 -7.03 -14.04 5.83
C ALA A 117 -8.01 -13.51 4.77
N ILE A 118 -7.63 -13.57 3.50
CA ILE A 118 -8.51 -13.18 2.37
C ILE A 118 -9.69 -14.13 2.26
N GLU A 119 -9.48 -15.44 2.34
CA GLU A 119 -10.54 -16.45 2.32
C GLU A 119 -11.54 -16.22 3.46
N LYS A 120 -11.02 -15.98 4.66
CA LYS A 120 -11.85 -15.64 5.83
C LYS A 120 -12.64 -14.36 5.60
N ALA A 121 -12.01 -13.31 5.05
CA ALA A 121 -12.68 -12.04 4.77
C ALA A 121 -13.83 -12.21 3.76
N ILE A 122 -13.64 -13.03 2.73
CA ILE A 122 -14.71 -13.36 1.77
C ILE A 122 -15.85 -14.11 2.45
N ALA A 123 -15.52 -15.11 3.28
CA ALA A 123 -16.51 -15.95 3.96
C ALA A 123 -17.35 -15.17 5.00
N LEU A 124 -16.78 -14.16 5.63
CA LEU A 124 -17.47 -13.30 6.60
C LEU A 124 -18.62 -12.48 5.96
N ASN A 125 -18.54 -12.22 4.66
CA ASN A 125 -19.57 -11.48 3.91
C ASN A 125 -20.01 -10.17 4.60
N THR A 126 -19.05 -9.42 5.12
CA THR A 126 -19.23 -8.11 5.78
C THR A 126 -18.06 -7.19 5.42
N THR A 127 -18.07 -5.95 5.92
CA THR A 127 -16.90 -5.06 5.77
C THR A 127 -15.74 -5.58 6.62
N VAL A 128 -14.59 -5.83 5.98
CA VAL A 128 -13.37 -6.34 6.62
C VAL A 128 -12.19 -5.44 6.28
N VAL A 129 -11.38 -5.11 7.27
CA VAL A 129 -10.10 -4.42 7.11
C VAL A 129 -8.98 -5.41 7.45
N LEU A 130 -8.12 -5.71 6.48
CA LEU A 130 -6.90 -6.51 6.66
C LEU A 130 -5.72 -5.56 6.86
N ASP A 131 -5.13 -5.56 8.05
CA ASP A 131 -3.92 -4.79 8.37
C ASP A 131 -2.69 -5.65 8.11
N CYS A 132 -2.13 -5.54 6.89
CA CYS A 132 -0.98 -6.33 6.44
C CYS A 132 0.32 -5.57 6.74
N GLN A 133 1.04 -6.04 7.76
CA GLN A 133 2.30 -5.45 8.19
C GLN A 133 3.43 -5.85 7.26
N ILE A 134 4.14 -4.88 6.70
CA ILE A 134 5.31 -5.08 5.85
C ILE A 134 6.48 -4.19 6.31
N ASP A 135 7.67 -4.43 5.77
CA ASP A 135 8.85 -3.63 6.08
C ASP A 135 8.73 -2.21 5.52
N CYS A 136 9.24 -1.22 6.26
CA CYS A 136 9.20 0.19 5.85
C CYS A 136 10.10 0.50 4.63
N ASP A 137 11.05 -0.35 4.34
CA ASP A 137 11.99 -0.20 3.23
C ASP A 137 11.66 -1.12 2.03
N ASP A 138 10.54 -1.85 2.09
CA ASP A 138 10.01 -2.53 0.92
C ASP A 138 9.73 -1.52 -0.21
N LYS A 139 10.29 -1.78 -1.39
CA LYS A 139 10.25 -0.88 -2.53
C LYS A 139 9.36 -1.41 -3.65
N VAL A 140 8.79 -0.48 -4.40
CA VAL A 140 7.98 -0.78 -5.59
C VAL A 140 8.85 -0.71 -6.83
N PHE A 141 8.98 -1.82 -7.53
CA PHE A 141 9.72 -1.96 -8.80
C PHE A 141 8.84 -2.65 -9.86
N PRO A 142 9.12 -2.46 -11.17
CA PRO A 142 10.16 -1.60 -11.74
C PRO A 142 9.85 -0.10 -11.61
N MET A 143 10.86 0.75 -11.74
CA MET A 143 10.76 2.20 -11.63
C MET A 143 11.44 2.89 -12.81
N VAL A 144 10.87 4.01 -13.29
CA VAL A 144 11.50 4.89 -14.27
C VAL A 144 11.89 6.18 -13.56
N PRO A 145 13.13 6.68 -13.67
CA PRO A 145 13.52 7.95 -13.08
C PRO A 145 12.67 9.10 -13.64
N ALA A 146 12.40 10.12 -12.80
CA ALA A 146 11.63 11.28 -13.24
C ALA A 146 12.29 11.98 -14.44
N GLY A 147 11.52 12.17 -15.51
CA GLY A 147 11.99 12.78 -16.75
C GLY A 147 12.80 11.87 -17.67
N ALA A 148 13.06 10.63 -17.28
CA ALA A 148 13.74 9.64 -18.12
C ALA A 148 12.76 8.95 -19.09
N PRO A 149 13.25 8.47 -20.26
CA PRO A 149 12.47 7.64 -21.15
C PRO A 149 12.22 6.26 -20.53
N ILE A 150 11.19 5.54 -21.02
CA ILE A 150 10.77 4.26 -20.47
C ILE A 150 11.85 3.16 -20.56
N GLU A 151 12.75 3.29 -21.51
CA GLU A 151 13.88 2.37 -21.70
C GLU A 151 14.88 2.41 -20.53
N GLU A 152 14.88 3.48 -19.74
CA GLU A 152 15.70 3.63 -18.54
C GLU A 152 15.04 3.04 -17.27
N VAL A 153 14.05 2.19 -17.46
CA VAL A 153 13.44 1.44 -16.36
C VAL A 153 14.49 0.60 -15.63
N PHE A 154 14.40 0.57 -14.31
CA PHE A 154 15.30 -0.22 -13.47
C PHE A 154 14.53 -0.97 -12.38
N ASP A 155 15.14 -2.03 -11.88
CA ASP A 155 14.63 -2.85 -10.80
C ASP A 155 15.62 -2.97 -9.62
N ALA A 156 15.32 -3.83 -8.67
CA ALA A 156 16.18 -4.05 -7.50
C ALA A 156 17.55 -4.64 -7.86
N GLU A 157 17.62 -5.48 -8.92
CA GLU A 157 18.88 -6.09 -9.36
C GLU A 157 19.81 -5.05 -9.99
N ASP A 158 19.25 -4.11 -10.73
CA ASP A 158 20.00 -3.01 -11.35
C ASP A 158 20.60 -2.07 -10.31
N LEU A 159 19.86 -1.79 -9.21
CA LEU A 159 20.40 -1.04 -8.08
C LEU A 159 21.56 -1.77 -7.40
N ALA A 160 21.40 -3.05 -7.15
CA ALA A 160 22.44 -3.85 -6.51
C ALA A 160 23.74 -3.93 -7.36
N LYS A 161 23.61 -3.92 -8.71
CA LYS A 161 24.76 -3.83 -9.62
C LYS A 161 25.45 -2.48 -9.53
N LYS A 162 24.69 -1.37 -9.49
CA LYS A 162 25.25 -0.01 -9.34
C LYS A 162 25.98 0.18 -8.01
N GLU A 163 25.44 -0.30 -6.92
CA GLU A 163 26.08 -0.25 -5.59
C GLU A 163 27.41 -1.03 -5.56
N LYS A 164 27.45 -2.23 -6.14
CA LYS A 164 28.69 -3.01 -6.27
C LYS A 164 29.75 -2.29 -7.09
N LEU A 165 29.36 -1.64 -8.20
CA LEU A 165 30.29 -0.88 -9.05
C LEU A 165 30.82 0.36 -8.32
N SER A 166 30.01 1.06 -7.54
CA SER A 166 30.45 2.22 -6.75
C SER A 166 31.46 1.83 -5.66
N LEU A 167 31.27 0.69 -5.01
CA LEU A 167 32.20 0.17 -4.01
C LEU A 167 33.56 -0.24 -4.60
N ILE A 168 33.60 -0.73 -5.84
CA ILE A 168 34.84 -1.06 -6.54
C ILE A 168 35.64 0.21 -6.86
N HIS A 169 34.99 1.29 -7.28
CA HIS A 169 35.66 2.57 -7.57
C HIS A 169 36.22 3.29 -6.31
N ILE A 170 35.67 3.03 -5.13
CA ILE A 170 36.16 3.60 -3.87
C ILE A 170 37.42 2.84 -3.37
N SER A 171 37.61 1.61 -3.83
CA SER A 171 38.74 0.75 -3.41
C SER A 171 39.99 0.88 -4.29
N GLU A 172 39.96 1.65 -5.39
CA GLU A 172 41.17 1.91 -6.16
C GLU A 172 41.96 3.09 -5.53
N PRO A 173 43.20 2.85 -5.07
CA PRO A 173 44.02 3.94 -4.55
C PRO A 173 44.34 4.90 -5.68
N THR A 174 43.98 6.17 -5.53
CA THR A 174 44.46 7.27 -6.39
C THR A 174 46.00 7.24 -6.42
N ARG A 175 46.56 6.91 -7.54
CA ARG A 175 47.99 7.05 -7.81
C ARG A 175 48.35 8.50 -8.08
#